data_6179100993bca2c90e80c48381a9be3a
#
_entry.id   6179100993bca2c90e80c48381a9be3a
#
_cell.length_a   1.000
_cell.length_b   1.000
_cell.length_c   1.000
_cell.angle_alpha   90.00
_cell.angle_beta   90.00
_cell.angle_gamma   90.00
#
_symmetry.space_group_name_H-M   'P 1'
#
loop_
_entity.id
_entity.type
_entity.pdbx_description
1 polymer ?
#
loop_
_entity_poly.entity_id
_entity_poly.type
_entity_poly.pdbx_seq_one_letter_code
_entity_poly.pdbx_strand_id
1 'polypeptide(L)'
;LETVIADPEGYLAEDHDLLPYALLLLAHFREERAHPLMLSLFSLSGDVLHELLGDIKTTVLPAFLLRTGGGSLDGVKALILDRSADEFVRWSAMEALCLAVAAGIADREEIIYFLKGLLTGEEDVPGSYFWAGVANSLCDLYPDEVMDVVRQAYEDGLIISGAITLNDFEHTLDLGFEHSLAKVRRELAWRIPDNIEQLLAMCEAVDDGPDAMSTTITHNDKKVKAKRKNKKKMAKASRRKNR
;
A
#
# COMPACT_ATOMS: atom_id res chain seq x y z
N LEU A 1 3.80 0.56 19.01
CA LEU A 1 4.67 0.53 17.83
C LEU A 1 6.14 0.40 18.21
N GLU A 2 6.66 1.21 19.14
CA GLU A 2 8.07 1.17 19.56
C GLU A 2 8.52 -0.23 19.96
N THR A 3 7.73 -0.97 20.74
CA THR A 3 8.02 -2.33 21.18
C THR A 3 8.11 -3.30 19.99
N VAL A 4 7.17 -3.19 19.04
CA VAL A 4 7.14 -4.04 17.84
C VAL A 4 8.36 -3.79 16.95
N ILE A 5 8.73 -2.51 16.77
CA ILE A 5 9.89 -2.13 15.95
C ILE A 5 11.21 -2.59 16.59
N ALA A 6 11.31 -2.52 17.93
CA ALA A 6 12.49 -2.91 18.66
C ALA A 6 12.72 -4.43 18.70
N ASP A 7 11.65 -5.22 18.77
CA ASP A 7 11.69 -6.70 18.85
C ASP A 7 10.48 -7.32 18.11
N PRO A 8 10.49 -7.34 16.77
CA PRO A 8 9.40 -7.89 15.97
C PRO A 8 9.19 -9.40 16.21
N GLU A 9 10.29 -10.15 16.38
CA GLU A 9 10.23 -11.60 16.61
C GLU A 9 9.63 -11.93 17.97
N GLY A 10 10.00 -11.16 19.02
CA GLY A 10 9.41 -11.28 20.35
C GLY A 10 7.92 -10.99 20.32
N TYR A 11 7.50 -9.94 19.60
CA TYR A 11 6.08 -9.61 19.43
C TYR A 11 5.30 -10.72 18.73
N LEU A 12 5.84 -11.29 17.65
CA LEU A 12 5.22 -12.41 16.92
C LEU A 12 5.12 -13.68 17.79
N ALA A 13 6.07 -13.90 18.71
CA ALA A 13 6.06 -15.04 19.60
C ALA A 13 4.93 -14.98 20.65
N GLU A 14 4.47 -13.78 21.00
CA GLU A 14 3.39 -13.57 21.98
C GLU A 14 1.97 -13.79 21.41
N ASP A 15 1.84 -14.09 20.10
CA ASP A 15 0.56 -14.40 19.42
C ASP A 15 -0.47 -13.27 19.57
N HIS A 16 -0.03 -12.00 19.44
CA HIS A 16 -0.86 -10.81 19.51
C HIS A 16 -1.35 -10.34 18.13
N ASP A 17 -2.65 -10.18 17.97
CA ASP A 17 -3.28 -9.61 16.77
C ASP A 17 -3.61 -8.10 16.96
N LEU A 18 -2.88 -7.38 17.81
CA LEU A 18 -3.24 -6.01 18.19
C LEU A 18 -2.66 -4.94 17.24
N LEU A 19 -1.58 -5.26 16.53
CA LEU A 19 -0.86 -4.28 15.71
C LEU A 19 -1.75 -3.65 14.62
N PRO A 20 -2.50 -4.41 13.81
CA PRO A 20 -3.39 -3.83 12.79
C PRO A 20 -4.40 -2.85 13.38
N TYR A 21 -5.00 -3.20 14.51
CA TYR A 21 -5.99 -2.35 15.20
C TYR A 21 -5.35 -1.08 15.78
N ALA A 22 -4.12 -1.20 16.32
CA ALA A 22 -3.38 -0.04 16.82
C ALA A 22 -3.06 0.95 15.69
N LEU A 23 -2.55 0.46 14.53
CA LEU A 23 -2.29 1.28 13.35
C LEU A 23 -3.56 1.98 12.85
N LEU A 24 -4.67 1.25 12.80
CA LEU A 24 -5.96 1.76 12.38
C LEU A 24 -6.47 2.87 13.29
N LEU A 25 -6.39 2.68 14.61
CA LEU A 25 -6.82 3.70 15.58
C LEU A 25 -5.93 4.95 15.50
N LEU A 26 -4.61 4.80 15.38
CA LEU A 26 -3.68 5.92 15.21
C LEU A 26 -3.98 6.71 13.94
N ALA A 27 -4.29 6.04 12.83
CA ALA A 27 -4.70 6.68 11.60
C ALA A 27 -6.09 7.34 11.73
N HIS A 28 -7.05 6.69 12.38
CA HIS A 28 -8.37 7.26 12.62
C HIS A 28 -8.32 8.55 13.43
N PHE A 29 -7.53 8.58 14.50
CA PHE A 29 -7.33 9.76 15.32
C PHE A 29 -6.36 10.78 14.72
N ARG A 30 -5.78 10.50 13.56
CA ARG A 30 -4.77 11.34 12.89
C ARG A 30 -3.61 11.70 13.83
N GLU A 31 -3.09 10.69 14.54
CA GLU A 31 -2.01 10.88 15.53
C GLU A 31 -0.67 11.09 14.82
N GLU A 32 -0.26 12.35 14.65
CA GLU A 32 0.95 12.73 13.91
C GLU A 32 2.23 12.21 14.57
N ARG A 33 2.24 12.04 15.91
CA ARG A 33 3.41 11.46 16.63
C ARG A 33 3.65 10.00 16.26
N ALA A 34 2.65 9.31 15.72
CA ALA A 34 2.81 7.94 15.25
C ALA A 34 3.48 7.86 13.86
N HIS A 35 3.48 8.95 13.08
CA HIS A 35 3.99 8.93 11.71
C HIS A 35 5.46 8.45 11.60
N PRO A 36 6.41 8.95 12.37
CA PRO A 36 7.80 8.45 12.31
C PRO A 36 7.91 6.97 12.68
N LEU A 37 7.10 6.51 13.63
CA LEU A 37 7.08 5.10 14.03
C LEU A 37 6.45 4.21 12.94
N MET A 38 5.41 4.69 12.25
CA MET A 38 4.86 3.99 11.10
C MET A 38 5.87 3.87 9.97
N LEU A 39 6.59 4.94 9.63
CA LEU A 39 7.65 4.90 8.63
C LEU A 39 8.73 3.87 9.02
N SER A 40 9.19 3.88 10.27
CA SER A 40 10.16 2.91 10.77
C SER A 40 9.66 1.47 10.73
N LEU A 41 8.39 1.23 11.08
CA LEU A 41 7.75 -0.09 10.99
C LEU A 41 7.73 -0.59 9.54
N PHE A 42 7.32 0.24 8.59
CA PHE A 42 7.22 -0.13 7.18
C PHE A 42 8.58 -0.19 6.46
N SER A 43 9.66 0.29 7.09
CA SER A 43 11.04 0.08 6.63
C SER A 43 11.64 -1.26 7.13
N LEU A 44 10.91 -2.07 7.91
CA LEU A 44 11.35 -3.42 8.25
C LEU A 44 11.39 -4.32 7.01
N SER A 45 12.13 -5.44 7.09
CA SER A 45 12.20 -6.37 5.95
C SER A 45 10.82 -6.90 5.55
N GLY A 46 10.63 -7.17 4.25
CA GLY A 46 9.36 -7.64 3.71
C GLY A 46 8.84 -8.91 4.36
N ASP A 47 9.72 -9.85 4.74
CA ASP A 47 9.35 -11.08 5.42
C ASP A 47 8.76 -10.80 6.81
N VAL A 48 9.43 -9.96 7.60
CA VAL A 48 8.97 -9.53 8.93
C VAL A 48 7.63 -8.80 8.83
N LEU A 49 7.50 -7.87 7.87
CA LEU A 49 6.24 -7.16 7.65
C LEU A 49 5.11 -8.10 7.23
N HIS A 50 5.41 -9.11 6.41
CA HIS A 50 4.40 -10.09 6.01
C HIS A 50 3.92 -10.94 7.20
N GLU A 51 4.82 -11.30 8.12
CA GLU A 51 4.44 -12.03 9.33
C GLU A 51 3.64 -11.15 10.30
N LEU A 52 3.97 -9.87 10.42
CA LEU A 52 3.31 -8.91 11.31
C LEU A 52 1.92 -8.48 10.81
N LEU A 53 1.78 -8.21 9.51
CA LEU A 53 0.64 -7.51 8.94
C LEU A 53 -0.05 -8.26 7.78
N GLY A 54 0.58 -9.31 7.21
CA GLY A 54 0.05 -9.96 6.01
C GLY A 54 -0.17 -8.96 4.86
N ASP A 55 -1.30 -9.08 4.16
CA ASP A 55 -1.65 -8.21 3.04
C ASP A 55 -2.16 -6.82 3.48
N ILE A 56 -2.43 -6.63 4.79
CA ILE A 56 -2.80 -5.32 5.36
C ILE A 56 -1.69 -4.29 5.09
N LYS A 57 -0.43 -4.72 5.06
CA LYS A 57 0.73 -3.85 4.85
C LYS A 57 0.65 -2.99 3.59
N THR A 58 -0.05 -3.46 2.55
CA THR A 58 -0.19 -2.73 1.28
C THR A 58 -1.56 -2.09 1.12
N THR A 59 -2.62 -2.76 1.57
CA THR A 59 -3.99 -2.30 1.36
C THR A 59 -4.30 -0.99 2.11
N VAL A 60 -3.85 -0.87 3.35
CA VAL A 60 -4.19 0.28 4.22
C VAL A 60 -3.02 1.26 4.45
N LEU A 61 -1.80 0.90 4.06
CA LEU A 61 -0.62 1.76 4.21
C LEU A 61 -0.82 3.18 3.66
N PRO A 62 -1.39 3.39 2.44
CA PRO A 62 -1.59 4.74 1.94
C PRO A 62 -2.45 5.59 2.87
N ALA A 63 -3.50 5.01 3.47
CA ALA A 63 -4.36 5.69 4.42
C ALA A 63 -3.61 6.05 5.72
N PHE A 64 -2.80 5.14 6.24
CA PHE A 64 -2.02 5.37 7.45
C PHE A 64 -1.03 6.51 7.26
N LEU A 65 -0.29 6.51 6.16
CA LEU A 65 0.69 7.56 5.83
C LEU A 65 0.03 8.94 5.70
N LEU A 66 -1.06 9.04 4.95
CA LEU A 66 -1.74 10.32 4.74
C LEU A 66 -2.42 10.85 6.00
N ARG A 67 -3.03 9.98 6.80
CA ARG A 67 -3.75 10.42 8.00
C ARG A 67 -2.83 10.85 9.13
N THR A 68 -1.66 10.24 9.25
CA THR A 68 -0.69 10.56 10.31
C THR A 68 0.36 11.58 9.89
N GLY A 69 0.52 11.86 8.59
CA GLY A 69 1.59 12.73 8.06
C GLY A 69 1.41 14.23 8.30
N GLY A 70 0.29 14.69 8.90
CA GLY A 70 0.06 16.11 9.15
C GLY A 70 0.11 17.00 7.90
N GLY A 71 -0.07 16.43 6.71
CA GLY A 71 0.05 17.10 5.42
C GLY A 71 1.47 17.10 4.81
N SER A 72 2.51 16.66 5.55
CA SER A 72 3.85 16.46 5.00
C SER A 72 3.94 15.12 4.25
N LEU A 73 4.62 15.13 3.10
CA LEU A 73 4.92 13.96 2.29
C LEU A 73 6.41 13.59 2.28
N ASP A 74 7.24 14.29 3.05
CA ASP A 74 8.69 14.06 3.06
C ASP A 74 9.04 12.65 3.53
N GLY A 75 8.38 12.17 4.60
CA GLY A 75 8.54 10.80 5.09
C GLY A 75 8.07 9.76 4.08
N VAL A 76 6.98 10.04 3.36
CA VAL A 76 6.47 9.15 2.29
C VAL A 76 7.46 9.07 1.14
N LYS A 77 8.00 10.21 0.67
CA LYS A 77 9.04 10.25 -0.37
C LYS A 77 10.33 9.55 0.10
N ALA A 78 10.73 9.72 1.36
CA ALA A 78 11.89 9.02 1.93
C ALA A 78 11.69 7.51 1.94
N LEU A 79 10.50 6.99 2.31
CA LEU A 79 10.17 5.57 2.28
C LEU A 79 10.20 5.00 0.84
N ILE A 80 9.75 5.75 -0.15
CA ILE A 80 9.85 5.36 -1.57
C ILE A 80 11.32 5.21 -1.99
N LEU A 81 12.20 6.08 -1.52
CA LEU A 81 13.63 6.07 -1.86
C LEU A 81 14.45 5.08 -1.03
N ASP A 82 13.89 4.55 0.05
CA ASP A 82 14.56 3.55 0.89
C ASP A 82 14.62 2.19 0.18
N ARG A 83 15.76 1.87 -0.39
CA ARG A 83 16.00 0.60 -1.10
C ARG A 83 15.99 -0.63 -0.20
N SER A 84 16.06 -0.45 1.12
CA SER A 84 15.94 -1.55 2.08
C SER A 84 14.50 -1.93 2.39
N ALA A 85 13.54 -1.03 2.10
CA ALA A 85 12.12 -1.29 2.25
C ALA A 85 11.60 -2.23 1.14
N ASP A 86 10.60 -3.02 1.51
CA ASP A 86 9.91 -3.95 0.59
C ASP A 86 9.34 -3.21 -0.64
N GLU A 87 9.51 -3.77 -1.85
CA GLU A 87 9.09 -3.12 -3.11
C GLU A 87 7.59 -2.82 -3.16
N PHE A 88 6.74 -3.64 -2.55
CA PHE A 88 5.30 -3.41 -2.48
C PHE A 88 4.93 -2.33 -1.46
N VAL A 89 5.70 -2.17 -0.38
CA VAL A 89 5.59 -1.05 0.56
C VAL A 89 5.95 0.25 -0.15
N ARG A 90 7.04 0.27 -0.90
CA ARG A 90 7.46 1.43 -1.71
C ARG A 90 6.40 1.79 -2.75
N TRP A 91 5.79 0.79 -3.42
CA TRP A 91 4.66 0.99 -4.33
C TRP A 91 3.47 1.61 -3.60
N SER A 92 3.05 1.05 -2.47
CA SER A 92 1.92 1.59 -1.68
C SER A 92 2.18 3.02 -1.17
N ALA A 93 3.45 3.37 -0.91
CA ALA A 93 3.82 4.75 -0.60
C ALA A 93 3.69 5.69 -1.82
N MET A 94 3.94 5.22 -3.05
CA MET A 94 3.64 5.96 -4.28
C MET A 94 2.14 6.17 -4.48
N GLU A 95 1.32 5.15 -4.20
CA GLU A 95 -0.15 5.28 -4.19
C GLU A 95 -0.61 6.35 -3.19
N ALA A 96 0.04 6.45 -2.01
CA ALA A 96 -0.25 7.52 -1.06
C ALA A 96 0.01 8.91 -1.67
N LEU A 97 1.05 9.09 -2.49
CA LEU A 97 1.27 10.35 -3.22
C LEU A 97 0.13 10.66 -4.22
N CYS A 98 -0.34 9.65 -4.96
CA CYS A 98 -1.48 9.82 -5.87
C CYS A 98 -2.76 10.22 -5.10
N LEU A 99 -3.02 9.58 -3.97
CA LEU A 99 -4.15 9.92 -3.11
C LEU A 99 -3.99 11.31 -2.47
N ALA A 100 -2.77 11.76 -2.16
CA ALA A 100 -2.48 13.11 -1.68
C ALA A 100 -2.85 14.17 -2.73
N VAL A 101 -2.57 13.90 -4.01
CA VAL A 101 -3.01 14.77 -5.13
C VAL A 101 -4.54 14.84 -5.19
N ALA A 102 -5.22 13.69 -5.11
CA ALA A 102 -6.67 13.63 -5.13
C ALA A 102 -7.33 14.34 -3.94
N ALA A 103 -6.66 14.34 -2.78
CA ALA A 103 -7.07 15.03 -1.56
C ALA A 103 -6.75 16.54 -1.56
N GLY A 104 -6.03 17.05 -2.57
CA GLY A 104 -5.57 18.45 -2.62
C GLY A 104 -4.45 18.77 -1.60
N ILE A 105 -3.75 17.75 -1.09
CA ILE A 105 -2.61 17.90 -0.18
C ILE A 105 -1.32 18.19 -0.97
N ALA A 106 -1.20 17.65 -2.18
CA ALA A 106 -0.04 17.79 -3.04
C ALA A 106 -0.43 18.33 -4.42
N ASP A 107 0.51 19.06 -5.03
CA ASP A 107 0.40 19.45 -6.43
C ASP A 107 0.70 18.24 -7.35
N ARG A 108 -0.12 18.06 -8.39
CA ARG A 108 0.03 16.94 -9.33
C ARG A 108 1.36 17.00 -10.09
N GLU A 109 1.75 18.19 -10.56
CA GLU A 109 2.97 18.35 -11.36
C GLU A 109 4.19 18.03 -10.53
N GLU A 110 4.22 18.42 -9.25
CA GLU A 110 5.28 18.07 -8.31
C GLU A 110 5.41 16.56 -8.16
N ILE A 111 4.29 15.84 -7.96
CA ILE A 111 4.32 14.38 -7.78
C ILE A 111 4.71 13.67 -9.07
N ILE A 112 4.20 14.09 -10.22
CA ILE A 112 4.63 13.54 -11.52
C ILE A 112 6.12 13.74 -11.75
N TYR A 113 6.66 14.92 -11.43
CA TYR A 113 8.08 15.20 -11.58
C TYR A 113 8.94 14.31 -10.66
N PHE A 114 8.51 14.11 -9.42
CA PHE A 114 9.16 13.19 -8.49
C PHE A 114 9.17 11.75 -9.02
N LEU A 115 7.98 11.21 -9.40
CA LEU A 115 7.85 9.85 -9.91
C LEU A 115 8.63 9.64 -11.22
N LYS A 116 8.56 10.59 -12.16
CA LYS A 116 9.36 10.58 -13.38
C LYS A 116 10.86 10.47 -13.09
N GLY A 117 11.33 11.21 -12.08
CA GLY A 117 12.74 11.19 -11.66
C GLY A 117 13.22 9.83 -11.14
N LEU A 118 12.31 8.91 -10.81
CA LEU A 118 12.65 7.55 -10.38
C LEU A 118 12.91 6.59 -11.56
N LEU A 119 12.48 6.91 -12.78
CA LEU A 119 12.65 6.04 -13.96
C LEU A 119 14.07 6.13 -14.55
N THR A 120 15.09 6.07 -13.70
CA THR A 120 16.50 6.15 -14.10
C THR A 120 17.16 4.79 -14.31
N GLY A 121 16.54 3.72 -13.78
CA GLY A 121 17.13 2.38 -13.71
C GLY A 121 18.07 2.16 -12.52
N GLU A 122 18.28 3.18 -11.68
CA GLU A 122 19.20 3.12 -10.54
C GLU A 122 18.51 2.84 -9.20
N GLU A 123 17.18 3.03 -9.12
CA GLU A 123 16.41 2.97 -7.86
C GLU A 123 16.12 1.56 -7.37
N ASP A 124 16.17 0.56 -8.26
CA ASP A 124 15.96 -0.85 -7.92
C ASP A 124 16.59 -1.77 -8.97
N VAL A 125 16.54 -3.09 -8.73
CA VAL A 125 17.03 -4.09 -9.68
C VAL A 125 16.09 -4.21 -10.88
N PRO A 126 16.58 -4.59 -12.07
CA PRO A 126 15.73 -4.84 -13.22
C PRO A 126 14.72 -5.95 -12.91
N GLY A 127 13.46 -5.71 -13.28
CA GLY A 127 12.38 -6.65 -13.04
C GLY A 127 11.71 -6.55 -11.66
N SER A 128 12.12 -5.61 -10.80
CA SER A 128 11.42 -5.31 -9.55
C SER A 128 10.01 -4.73 -9.82
N TYR A 129 9.06 -5.07 -8.96
CA TYR A 129 7.72 -4.46 -8.95
C TYR A 129 7.74 -2.96 -8.58
N PHE A 130 8.85 -2.45 -8.05
CA PHE A 130 9.05 -1.02 -7.84
C PHE A 130 8.76 -0.21 -9.11
N TRP A 131 9.31 -0.66 -10.27
CA TRP A 131 9.12 0.02 -11.55
C TRP A 131 7.66 -0.01 -12.02
N ALA A 132 6.97 -1.11 -11.76
CA ALA A 132 5.53 -1.20 -12.01
C ALA A 132 4.75 -0.23 -11.12
N GLY A 133 5.16 -0.07 -9.87
CA GLY A 133 4.60 0.92 -8.95
C GLY A 133 4.74 2.35 -9.46
N VAL A 134 5.94 2.73 -9.92
CA VAL A 134 6.17 4.05 -10.54
C VAL A 134 5.28 4.24 -11.77
N ALA A 135 5.25 3.25 -12.67
CA ALA A 135 4.47 3.32 -13.90
C ALA A 135 2.97 3.43 -13.64
N ASN A 136 2.42 2.61 -12.72
CA ASN A 136 1.01 2.70 -12.33
C ASN A 136 0.66 4.06 -11.73
N SER A 137 1.50 4.58 -10.84
CA SER A 137 1.28 5.89 -10.22
C SER A 137 1.29 7.05 -11.22
N LEU A 138 2.21 7.00 -12.20
CA LEU A 138 2.22 7.96 -13.31
C LEU A 138 0.95 7.85 -14.16
N CYS A 139 0.53 6.61 -14.48
CA CYS A 139 -0.69 6.36 -15.26
C CYS A 139 -1.93 6.88 -14.54
N ASP A 140 -2.05 6.69 -13.23
CA ASP A 140 -3.17 7.18 -12.41
C ASP A 140 -3.25 8.71 -12.38
N LEU A 141 -2.12 9.40 -12.46
CA LEU A 141 -2.05 10.86 -12.46
C LEU A 141 -2.16 11.50 -13.85
N TYR A 142 -2.52 10.77 -14.90
CA TYR A 142 -2.58 11.22 -16.29
C TYR A 142 -1.21 11.60 -16.86
N PRO A 143 -0.54 10.69 -17.57
CA PRO A 143 0.90 10.74 -17.86
C PRO A 143 1.31 11.51 -19.13
N ASP A 144 0.49 12.37 -19.70
CA ASP A 144 0.68 13.02 -21.03
C ASP A 144 2.10 13.59 -21.18
N GLU A 145 2.55 14.36 -20.19
CA GLU A 145 3.85 15.05 -20.20
C GLU A 145 5.08 14.17 -19.97
N VAL A 146 4.88 12.88 -19.66
CA VAL A 146 5.98 11.94 -19.31
C VAL A 146 6.03 10.70 -20.20
N MET A 147 5.20 10.63 -21.23
CA MET A 147 5.08 9.44 -22.08
C MET A 147 6.40 9.05 -22.77
N ASP A 148 7.25 10.01 -23.11
CA ASP A 148 8.55 9.70 -23.73
C ASP A 148 9.47 8.94 -22.74
N VAL A 149 9.49 9.35 -21.47
CA VAL A 149 10.27 8.66 -20.42
C VAL A 149 9.68 7.30 -20.10
N VAL A 150 8.35 7.19 -20.09
CA VAL A 150 7.66 5.90 -19.89
C VAL A 150 8.00 4.92 -21.01
N ARG A 151 7.93 5.34 -22.29
CA ARG A 151 8.30 4.49 -23.43
C ARG A 151 9.75 4.03 -23.33
N GLN A 152 10.66 4.93 -23.00
CA GLN A 152 12.08 4.59 -22.81
C GLN A 152 12.26 3.55 -21.70
N ALA A 153 11.57 3.68 -20.56
CA ALA A 153 11.63 2.72 -19.45
C ALA A 153 11.14 1.31 -19.86
N TYR A 154 10.16 1.22 -20.78
CA TYR A 154 9.77 -0.07 -21.37
C TYR A 154 10.83 -0.62 -22.32
N GLU A 155 11.44 0.22 -23.16
CA GLU A 155 12.53 -0.18 -24.08
C GLU A 155 13.75 -0.67 -23.30
N ASP A 156 14.07 -0.03 -22.18
CA ASP A 156 15.15 -0.40 -21.27
C ASP A 156 14.85 -1.66 -20.44
N GLY A 157 13.61 -2.17 -20.51
CA GLY A 157 13.18 -3.39 -19.80
C GLY A 157 13.02 -3.19 -18.30
N LEU A 158 12.84 -1.95 -17.81
CA LEU A 158 12.61 -1.66 -16.40
C LEU A 158 11.22 -2.10 -15.97
N ILE A 159 10.20 -1.79 -16.77
CA ILE A 159 8.78 -2.02 -16.40
C ILE A 159 8.34 -3.41 -16.84
N ILE A 160 7.78 -4.19 -15.91
CA ILE A 160 7.24 -5.53 -16.18
C ILE A 160 5.90 -5.41 -16.88
N SER A 161 5.81 -5.83 -18.13
CA SER A 161 4.59 -5.77 -18.95
C SER A 161 3.41 -6.58 -18.40
N GLY A 162 3.65 -7.48 -17.43
CA GLY A 162 2.59 -8.22 -16.74
C GLY A 162 1.82 -7.42 -15.70
N ALA A 163 2.39 -6.31 -15.21
CA ALA A 163 1.77 -5.47 -14.18
C ALA A 163 1.04 -4.26 -14.77
N ILE A 164 1.62 -3.65 -15.81
CA ILE A 164 1.04 -2.52 -16.56
C ILE A 164 1.65 -2.52 -17.96
N THR A 165 0.91 -2.09 -18.96
CA THR A 165 1.34 -2.06 -20.36
C THR A 165 1.26 -0.66 -20.96
N LEU A 166 1.96 -0.38 -22.06
CA LEU A 166 1.81 0.88 -22.80
C LEU A 166 0.38 1.14 -23.25
N ASN A 167 -0.39 0.07 -23.54
CA ASN A 167 -1.80 0.19 -23.92
C ASN A 167 -2.67 0.75 -22.77
N ASP A 168 -2.31 0.48 -21.50
CA ASP A 168 -3.02 1.04 -20.36
C ASP A 168 -2.79 2.55 -20.27
N PHE A 169 -1.59 3.02 -20.59
CA PHE A 169 -1.28 4.44 -20.69
C PHE A 169 -2.06 5.12 -21.84
N GLU A 170 -2.05 4.52 -23.03
CA GLU A 170 -2.78 5.03 -24.19
C GLU A 170 -4.28 5.11 -23.89
N HIS A 171 -4.83 4.08 -23.27
CA HIS A 171 -6.22 4.07 -22.84
C HIS A 171 -6.52 5.19 -21.82
N THR A 172 -5.62 5.42 -20.86
CA THR A 172 -5.76 6.50 -19.89
C THR A 172 -5.75 7.88 -20.56
N LEU A 173 -4.87 8.06 -21.55
CA LEU A 173 -4.84 9.31 -22.33
C LEU A 173 -6.13 9.51 -23.14
N ASP A 174 -6.65 8.45 -23.75
CA ASP A 174 -7.92 8.50 -24.48
C ASP A 174 -9.12 8.86 -23.60
N LEU A 175 -9.13 8.37 -22.35
CA LEU A 175 -10.19 8.71 -21.37
C LEU A 175 -10.11 10.15 -20.86
N GLY A 176 -8.91 10.74 -20.87
CA GLY A 176 -8.66 12.13 -20.55
C GLY A 176 -8.42 12.41 -19.05
N PHE A 177 -7.87 13.58 -18.82
CA PHE A 177 -7.40 14.07 -17.50
C PHE A 177 -8.45 13.97 -16.39
N GLU A 178 -9.66 14.48 -16.63
CA GLU A 178 -10.73 14.46 -15.61
C GLU A 178 -11.17 13.05 -15.23
N HIS A 179 -11.13 12.12 -16.18
CA HIS A 179 -11.45 10.71 -15.91
C HIS A 179 -10.41 10.08 -14.97
N SER A 180 -9.12 10.31 -15.24
CA SER A 180 -8.02 9.78 -14.43
C SER A 180 -8.09 10.30 -12.99
N LEU A 181 -8.23 11.61 -12.80
CA LEU A 181 -8.38 12.19 -11.47
C LEU A 181 -9.67 11.73 -10.76
N ALA A 182 -10.77 11.55 -11.50
CA ALA A 182 -11.99 11.01 -10.91
C ALA A 182 -11.82 9.57 -10.43
N LYS A 183 -11.00 8.75 -11.12
CA LYS A 183 -10.61 7.40 -10.65
C LYS A 183 -9.87 7.49 -9.32
N VAL A 184 -8.82 8.31 -9.23
CA VAL A 184 -8.01 8.44 -8.00
C VAL A 184 -8.85 9.03 -6.85
N ARG A 185 -9.78 9.95 -7.11
CA ARG A 185 -10.72 10.47 -6.10
C ARG A 185 -11.67 9.37 -5.57
N ARG A 186 -12.11 8.44 -6.42
CA ARG A 186 -12.91 7.29 -5.95
C ARG A 186 -12.09 6.35 -5.08
N GLU A 187 -10.83 6.10 -5.47
CA GLU A 187 -9.89 5.31 -4.65
C GLU A 187 -9.66 5.98 -3.29
N LEU A 188 -9.44 7.29 -3.26
CA LEU A 188 -9.29 8.07 -2.02
C LEU A 188 -10.51 7.87 -1.09
N ALA A 189 -11.72 8.03 -1.62
CA ALA A 189 -12.96 7.90 -0.84
C ALA A 189 -13.14 6.48 -0.27
N TRP A 190 -12.67 5.47 -1.00
CA TRP A 190 -12.75 4.08 -0.56
C TRP A 190 -11.63 3.70 0.42
N ARG A 191 -10.38 4.06 0.14
CA ARG A 191 -9.22 3.68 0.97
C ARG A 191 -9.06 4.50 2.24
N ILE A 192 -9.62 5.71 2.29
CA ILE A 192 -9.50 6.64 3.43
C ILE A 192 -10.90 7.04 3.95
N PRO A 193 -11.77 6.08 4.30
CA PRO A 193 -13.08 6.42 4.85
C PRO A 193 -12.92 7.10 6.21
N ASP A 194 -13.76 8.10 6.49
CA ASP A 194 -13.78 8.75 7.80
C ASP A 194 -14.44 7.89 8.90
N ASN A 195 -15.21 6.89 8.48
CA ASN A 195 -15.89 5.98 9.38
C ASN A 195 -14.97 4.84 9.85
N ILE A 196 -14.78 4.72 11.16
CA ILE A 196 -13.94 3.68 11.75
C ILE A 196 -14.47 2.26 11.47
N GLU A 197 -15.79 2.08 11.36
CA GLU A 197 -16.38 0.77 11.06
C GLU A 197 -15.97 0.30 9.66
N GLN A 198 -15.88 1.21 8.70
CA GLN A 198 -15.38 0.91 7.34
C GLN A 198 -13.89 0.59 7.34
N LEU A 199 -13.10 1.32 8.12
CA LEU A 199 -11.67 1.01 8.28
C LEU A 199 -11.45 -0.36 8.92
N LEU A 200 -12.23 -0.71 9.95
CA LEU A 200 -12.18 -2.03 10.58
C LEU A 200 -12.58 -3.14 9.60
N ALA A 201 -13.66 -2.91 8.84
CA ALA A 201 -14.11 -3.87 7.82
C ALA A 201 -13.06 -4.10 6.72
N MET A 202 -12.30 -3.07 6.33
CA MET A 202 -11.18 -3.21 5.39
C MET A 202 -10.07 -4.10 5.96
N CYS A 203 -9.67 -3.92 7.22
CA CYS A 203 -8.68 -4.77 7.86
C CYS A 203 -9.15 -6.22 7.99
N GLU A 204 -10.43 -6.45 8.27
CA GLU A 204 -11.01 -7.79 8.36
C GLU A 204 -11.15 -8.47 7.00
N ALA A 205 -11.47 -7.72 5.92
CA ALA A 205 -11.64 -8.24 4.57
C ALA A 205 -10.33 -8.72 3.95
N VAL A 206 -9.20 -8.07 4.27
CA VAL A 206 -7.87 -8.46 3.77
C VAL A 206 -7.46 -9.85 4.31
N ASP A 207 -7.89 -10.21 5.52
CA ASP A 207 -7.60 -11.52 6.13
C ASP A 207 -8.33 -12.70 5.42
N ASP A 208 -9.38 -12.40 4.61
CA ASP A 208 -10.20 -13.39 3.91
C ASP A 208 -9.75 -13.68 2.44
N GLY A 209 -8.76 -12.95 1.91
CA GLY A 209 -8.17 -13.10 0.57
C GLY A 209 -8.87 -12.29 -0.53
N PRO A 210 -8.27 -12.17 -1.73
CA PRO A 210 -8.72 -11.27 -2.80
C PRO A 210 -10.12 -11.55 -3.35
N ASP A 211 -10.68 -12.74 -3.13
CA ASP A 211 -12.05 -13.09 -3.54
C ASP A 211 -13.15 -12.43 -2.66
N ALA A 212 -12.77 -11.94 -1.47
CA ALA A 212 -13.74 -11.28 -0.57
C ALA A 212 -14.07 -9.84 -0.98
N MET A 213 -13.19 -9.19 -1.73
CA MET A 213 -13.38 -7.80 -2.19
C MET A 213 -14.41 -7.65 -3.31
N SER A 214 -14.82 -8.74 -3.97
CA SER A 214 -15.76 -8.73 -5.10
C SER A 214 -17.22 -8.96 -4.70
N THR A 215 -17.52 -9.29 -3.45
CA THR A 215 -18.90 -9.61 -3.04
C THR A 215 -19.43 -8.62 -2.01
N THR A 216 -20.33 -7.79 -2.50
CA THR A 216 -21.30 -6.95 -1.79
C THR A 216 -21.68 -7.51 -0.42
N ILE A 217 -21.65 -6.64 0.58
CA ILE A 217 -22.17 -6.78 1.94
C ILE A 217 -23.49 -7.56 1.94
N THR A 218 -23.42 -8.85 2.23
CA THR A 218 -24.59 -9.64 2.64
C THR A 218 -24.16 -10.67 3.69
N HIS A 219 -24.74 -10.52 4.86
CA HIS A 219 -24.81 -11.40 6.02
C HIS A 219 -24.37 -12.86 5.83
N ASN A 220 -23.21 -13.25 6.39
CA ASN A 220 -23.02 -14.62 6.88
C ASN A 220 -21.91 -14.77 7.95
N ASP A 221 -22.03 -14.06 9.07
CA ASP A 221 -21.05 -14.00 10.17
C ASP A 221 -20.70 -15.34 10.84
N LYS A 222 -21.53 -16.37 10.71
CA LYS A 222 -21.30 -17.65 11.39
C LYS A 222 -20.33 -18.59 10.67
N LYS A 223 -20.24 -18.55 9.35
CA LYS A 223 -19.31 -19.40 8.56
C LYS A 223 -17.88 -18.91 8.62
N VAL A 224 -17.68 -17.60 8.66
CA VAL A 224 -16.36 -16.95 8.70
C VAL A 224 -15.67 -17.25 10.04
N LYS A 225 -16.35 -17.09 11.17
CA LYS A 225 -15.81 -17.45 12.50
C LYS A 225 -15.45 -18.93 12.63
N ALA A 226 -16.17 -19.82 11.96
CA ALA A 226 -15.87 -21.27 12.00
C ALA A 226 -14.61 -21.62 11.16
N LYS A 227 -14.38 -20.97 10.00
CA LYS A 227 -13.19 -21.17 9.18
C LYS A 227 -11.92 -20.66 9.89
N ARG A 228 -11.98 -19.46 10.48
CA ARG A 228 -10.89 -18.85 11.26
C ARG A 228 -10.46 -19.73 12.43
N LYS A 229 -11.42 -20.31 13.17
CA LYS A 229 -11.18 -21.24 14.28
C LYS A 229 -10.53 -22.55 13.83
N ASN A 230 -10.87 -23.05 12.64
CA ASN A 230 -10.28 -24.25 12.06
C ASN A 230 -8.85 -24.01 11.55
N LYS A 231 -8.56 -22.87 10.88
CA LYS A 231 -7.21 -22.49 10.42
C LYS A 231 -6.24 -22.33 11.60
N LYS A 232 -6.68 -21.64 12.69
CA LYS A 232 -5.89 -21.54 13.94
C LYS A 232 -5.65 -22.91 14.60
N LYS A 233 -6.62 -23.84 14.59
CA LYS A 233 -6.43 -25.20 15.11
C LYS A 233 -5.43 -26.01 14.29
N MET A 234 -5.45 -25.90 12.97
CA MET A 234 -4.53 -26.63 12.09
C MET A 234 -3.09 -26.10 12.20
N ALA A 235 -2.90 -24.78 12.27
CA ALA A 235 -1.60 -24.16 12.50
C ALA A 235 -0.99 -24.58 13.84
N LYS A 236 -1.79 -24.60 14.91
CA LYS A 236 -1.36 -25.07 16.25
C LYS A 236 -1.03 -26.56 16.29
N ALA A 237 -1.73 -27.41 15.52
CA ALA A 237 -1.46 -28.83 15.39
C ALA A 237 -0.17 -29.11 14.59
N SER A 238 0.11 -28.32 13.54
CA SER A 238 1.34 -28.42 12.76
C SER A 238 2.57 -28.05 13.58
N ARG A 239 2.51 -26.96 14.36
CA ARG A 239 3.61 -26.55 15.28
C ARG A 239 3.89 -27.56 16.39
N ARG A 240 2.88 -28.36 16.83
CA ARG A 240 3.08 -29.45 17.81
C ARG A 240 3.71 -30.70 17.22
N LYS A 241 3.62 -30.94 15.92
CA LYS A 241 4.23 -32.09 15.24
C LYS A 241 5.70 -31.88 14.89
N ASN A 242 6.17 -30.63 14.87
CA ASN A 242 7.54 -30.28 14.52
C ASN A 242 8.40 -29.90 15.75
N ARG A 243 7.93 -30.24 16.96
CA ARG A 243 8.70 -30.30 18.20
C ARG A 243 8.81 -31.75 18.65
#